data_1e098c928522ef43aa6be98f59e28b4b
#
_entry.id   1e098c928522ef43aa6be98f59e28b4b
#
_cell.length_a   1.000
_cell.length_b   1.000
_cell.length_c   1.000
_cell.angle_alpha   90.00
_cell.angle_beta   90.00
_cell.angle_gamma   90.00
#
_symmetry.space_group_name_H-M   'P 1'
#
loop_
_entity.id
_entity.type
_entity.pdbx_description
1 polymer ?
#
loop_
_entity_poly.entity_id
_entity_poly.type
_entity_poly.pdbx_seq_one_letter_code
_entity_poly.pdbx_strand_id
1 'polypeptide(L)'
;MSEKIRSALAVGKTRWGMLALVFFATTLNYIDRAALGVMQPILAAQMSWTAMDYANINFWFQVGYAIGFLLQGRFIDRVGVKRAFFLAVLLWSVATGAHGLATSAAGFMVCRFILGLTEAANYPACVKVTRVWFPAGERAVATGIFNAGTNVGAMVTPALLPLILTVWGWQAAFICMGSLGLVWVITWRLTYFNPQEHPTARASELAYINSDAEPETQPEAEKVSLSRILKMRGTWAFALAYALTAPVFWFYLYWLPPFLNQQYHLGISVTQMGIPLMLIWLTADFGSIGGGILSSWLIGRGMRPMTARLLSMLIFAVTIIGVVFAANASGLWVAVGAIALAVGAHQAWTANIWSLVMDYTPRHMISTVFGFGGMCAAIGGMFMTQVVGAVLTATHNNYSVLFTLIPAMYFIALIWMYFMAPRRS
;
A
#
# COMPACT_ATOMS: atom_id res chain seq x y z
N MET A 1 10.41 -30.97 8.38
CA MET A 1 9.33 -30.08 8.88
C MET A 1 9.41 -30.13 10.39
N SER A 2 9.77 -29.02 11.05
CA SER A 2 10.06 -29.03 12.50
C SER A 2 8.82 -29.40 13.32
N GLU A 3 9.02 -29.99 14.51
CA GLU A 3 7.94 -30.36 15.45
C GLU A 3 7.01 -29.17 15.78
N LYS A 4 7.56 -27.94 15.79
CA LYS A 4 6.79 -26.70 15.93
C LYS A 4 5.76 -26.47 14.79
N ILE A 5 6.08 -26.87 13.55
CA ILE A 5 5.15 -26.75 12.42
C ILE A 5 4.07 -27.82 12.49
N ARG A 6 4.40 -29.03 12.97
CA ARG A 6 3.41 -30.10 13.18
C ARG A 6 2.43 -29.76 14.32
N SER A 7 2.91 -29.18 15.42
CA SER A 7 2.05 -28.74 16.52
C SER A 7 1.14 -27.58 16.10
N ALA A 8 1.63 -26.62 15.31
CA ALA A 8 0.84 -25.51 14.77
C ALA A 8 -0.29 -25.96 13.82
N LEU A 9 -0.08 -27.05 13.06
CA LEU A 9 -1.11 -27.64 12.19
C LEU A 9 -2.18 -28.44 12.95
N ALA A 10 -1.89 -28.93 14.16
CA ALA A 10 -2.84 -29.59 15.06
C ALA A 10 -3.73 -28.58 15.82
N VAL A 11 -3.30 -27.33 15.96
CA VAL A 11 -4.04 -26.22 16.51
C VAL A 11 -5.04 -25.71 15.46
N GLY A 12 -6.30 -25.48 15.84
CA GLY A 12 -7.38 -25.08 14.93
C GLY A 12 -7.00 -24.05 13.84
N LYS A 13 -7.77 -24.00 12.78
CA LYS A 13 -7.49 -23.18 11.58
C LYS A 13 -8.30 -21.90 11.50
N THR A 14 -9.10 -21.58 12.51
CA THR A 14 -10.02 -20.42 12.52
C THR A 14 -9.27 -19.10 12.31
N ARG A 15 -8.10 -18.93 12.95
CA ARG A 15 -7.25 -17.74 12.79
C ARG A 15 -6.85 -17.46 11.34
N TRP A 16 -6.60 -18.52 10.55
CA TRP A 16 -6.26 -18.37 9.13
C TRP A 16 -7.45 -17.92 8.29
N GLY A 17 -8.68 -18.31 8.68
CA GLY A 17 -9.92 -17.79 8.09
C GLY A 17 -10.08 -16.29 8.36
N MET A 18 -9.75 -15.82 9.57
CA MET A 18 -9.77 -14.39 9.91
C MET A 18 -8.68 -13.62 9.14
N LEU A 19 -7.52 -14.24 8.95
CA LEU A 19 -6.47 -13.67 8.10
C LEU A 19 -6.89 -13.55 6.64
N ALA A 20 -7.56 -14.57 6.10
CA ALA A 20 -8.10 -14.52 4.74
C ALA A 20 -9.10 -13.36 4.57
N LEU A 21 -9.96 -13.11 5.54
CA LEU A 21 -10.89 -11.97 5.48
C LEU A 21 -10.15 -10.64 5.36
N VAL A 22 -9.12 -10.39 6.17
CA VAL A 22 -8.37 -9.13 6.09
C VAL A 22 -7.48 -9.05 4.86
N PHE A 23 -6.97 -10.19 4.36
CA PHE A 23 -6.28 -10.25 3.07
C PHE A 23 -7.20 -9.83 1.92
N PHE A 24 -8.42 -10.39 1.86
CA PHE A 24 -9.38 -10.02 0.83
C PHE A 24 -9.87 -8.57 0.97
N ALA A 25 -10.04 -8.04 2.19
CA ALA A 25 -10.33 -6.62 2.38
C ALA A 25 -9.22 -5.74 1.81
N THR A 26 -7.96 -6.07 2.07
CA THR A 26 -6.81 -5.34 1.51
C THR A 26 -6.74 -5.46 -0.01
N THR A 27 -7.04 -6.63 -0.56
CA THR A 27 -7.12 -6.85 -2.00
C THR A 27 -8.20 -5.96 -2.64
N LEU A 28 -9.41 -5.94 -2.09
CA LEU A 28 -10.51 -5.08 -2.56
C LEU A 28 -10.14 -3.59 -2.48
N ASN A 29 -9.55 -3.16 -1.37
CA ASN A 29 -9.08 -1.80 -1.17
C ASN A 29 -8.13 -1.34 -2.30
N TYR A 30 -7.21 -2.21 -2.75
CA TYR A 30 -6.29 -1.89 -3.83
C TYR A 30 -6.88 -2.08 -5.23
N ILE A 31 -7.89 -2.93 -5.39
CA ILE A 31 -8.70 -2.99 -6.61
C ILE A 31 -9.39 -1.64 -6.83
N ASP A 32 -10.05 -1.10 -5.80
CA ASP A 32 -10.77 0.18 -5.87
C ASP A 32 -9.83 1.35 -6.20
N ARG A 33 -8.61 1.34 -5.66
CA ARG A 33 -7.59 2.35 -5.97
C ARG A 33 -7.05 2.26 -7.39
N ALA A 34 -6.71 1.06 -7.84
CA ALA A 34 -6.11 0.84 -9.15
C ALA A 34 -7.12 1.04 -10.29
N ALA A 35 -8.40 0.80 -10.03
CA ALA A 35 -9.46 0.83 -11.04
C ALA A 35 -9.56 2.16 -11.77
N LEU A 36 -9.48 3.28 -11.06
CA LEU A 36 -9.53 4.60 -11.69
C LEU A 36 -8.37 4.83 -12.66
N GLY A 37 -7.16 4.35 -12.30
CA GLY A 37 -5.99 4.45 -13.18
C GLY A 37 -6.18 3.69 -14.48
N VAL A 38 -6.71 2.47 -14.41
CA VAL A 38 -7.01 1.65 -15.62
C VAL A 38 -8.12 2.25 -16.45
N MET A 39 -9.15 2.85 -15.84
CA MET A 39 -10.29 3.48 -16.54
C MET A 39 -10.02 4.92 -16.97
N GLN A 40 -8.93 5.55 -16.52
CA GLN A 40 -8.62 6.96 -16.79
C GLN A 40 -8.69 7.33 -18.28
N PRO A 41 -8.14 6.55 -19.22
CA PRO A 41 -8.20 6.91 -20.64
C PRO A 41 -9.64 7.00 -21.17
N ILE A 42 -10.53 6.09 -20.75
CA ILE A 42 -11.95 6.10 -21.15
C ILE A 42 -12.65 7.31 -20.51
N LEU A 43 -12.47 7.51 -19.21
CA LEU A 43 -13.14 8.57 -18.47
C LEU A 43 -12.68 9.95 -18.95
N ALA A 44 -11.37 10.12 -19.19
CA ALA A 44 -10.82 11.36 -19.74
C ALA A 44 -11.37 11.68 -21.13
N ALA A 45 -11.50 10.69 -22.00
CA ALA A 45 -12.08 10.88 -23.33
C ALA A 45 -13.57 11.24 -23.27
N GLN A 46 -14.37 10.57 -22.40
CA GLN A 46 -15.81 10.80 -22.30
C GLN A 46 -16.18 12.08 -21.56
N MET A 47 -15.40 12.46 -20.55
CA MET A 47 -15.68 13.62 -19.69
C MET A 47 -14.76 14.81 -19.98
N SER A 48 -13.91 14.72 -21.01
CA SER A 48 -12.95 15.75 -21.40
C SER A 48 -12.02 16.16 -20.25
N TRP A 49 -11.56 15.18 -19.43
CA TRP A 49 -10.67 15.47 -18.33
C TRP A 49 -9.27 15.85 -18.80
N THR A 50 -8.76 16.91 -18.22
CA THR A 50 -7.33 17.26 -18.32
C THR A 50 -6.51 16.37 -17.36
N ALA A 51 -5.17 16.38 -17.54
CA ALA A 51 -4.27 15.75 -16.60
C ALA A 51 -4.42 16.35 -15.18
N MET A 52 -4.74 17.65 -15.09
CA MET A 52 -4.98 18.33 -13.80
C MET A 52 -6.29 17.89 -13.15
N ASP A 53 -7.36 17.65 -13.91
CA ASP A 53 -8.61 17.11 -13.34
C ASP A 53 -8.37 15.74 -12.72
N TYR A 54 -7.64 14.88 -13.42
CA TYR A 54 -7.28 13.57 -12.90
C TYR A 54 -6.36 13.64 -11.68
N ALA A 55 -5.41 14.56 -11.68
CA ALA A 55 -4.56 14.84 -10.52
C ALA A 55 -5.39 15.31 -9.31
N ASN A 56 -6.36 16.22 -9.53
CA ASN A 56 -7.24 16.71 -8.48
C ASN A 56 -8.14 15.60 -7.90
N ILE A 57 -8.66 14.70 -8.74
CA ILE A 57 -9.44 13.55 -8.28
C ILE A 57 -8.60 12.66 -7.34
N ASN A 58 -7.36 12.37 -7.70
CA ASN A 58 -6.45 11.59 -6.85
C ASN A 58 -5.96 12.39 -5.62
N PHE A 59 -5.78 13.70 -5.73
CA PHE A 59 -5.45 14.58 -4.60
C PHE A 59 -6.52 14.53 -3.50
N TRP A 60 -7.80 14.63 -3.85
CA TRP A 60 -8.89 14.55 -2.88
C TRP A 60 -8.99 13.18 -2.21
N PHE A 61 -8.63 12.10 -2.91
CA PHE A 61 -8.46 10.79 -2.28
C PHE A 61 -7.38 10.84 -1.19
N GLN A 62 -6.21 11.41 -1.49
CA GLN A 62 -5.11 11.51 -0.54
C GLN A 62 -5.46 12.38 0.66
N VAL A 63 -6.19 13.49 0.46
CA VAL A 63 -6.70 14.32 1.55
C VAL A 63 -7.62 13.52 2.47
N GLY A 64 -8.61 12.84 1.91
CA GLY A 64 -9.51 11.96 2.67
C GLY A 64 -8.74 10.88 3.43
N TYR A 65 -7.78 10.25 2.77
CA TYR A 65 -6.96 9.20 3.35
C TYR A 65 -6.09 9.68 4.52
N ALA A 66 -5.48 10.88 4.40
CA ALA A 66 -4.70 11.47 5.49
C ALA A 66 -5.56 11.79 6.71
N ILE A 67 -6.74 12.39 6.49
CA ILE A 67 -7.71 12.66 7.57
C ILE A 67 -8.18 11.33 8.20
N GLY A 68 -8.48 10.34 7.36
CA GLY A 68 -8.88 9.01 7.80
C GLY A 68 -7.83 8.36 8.68
N PHE A 69 -6.56 8.41 8.33
CA PHE A 69 -5.47 7.87 9.16
C PHE A 69 -5.46 8.44 10.58
N LEU A 70 -5.76 9.72 10.75
CA LEU A 70 -5.81 10.35 12.07
C LEU A 70 -7.03 9.90 12.90
N LEU A 71 -8.14 9.61 12.23
CA LEU A 71 -9.42 9.33 12.90
C LEU A 71 -9.66 7.84 13.12
N GLN A 72 -9.33 7.00 12.13
CA GLN A 72 -9.75 5.59 12.09
C GLN A 72 -9.12 4.73 13.17
N GLY A 73 -7.87 4.98 13.54
CA GLY A 73 -7.23 4.25 14.64
C GLY A 73 -8.00 4.42 15.95
N ARG A 74 -8.34 5.66 16.30
CA ARG A 74 -9.13 5.97 17.50
C ARG A 74 -10.57 5.45 17.42
N PHE A 75 -11.16 5.48 16.24
CA PHE A 75 -12.51 4.95 16.00
C PHE A 75 -12.53 3.44 16.22
N ILE A 76 -11.56 2.70 15.65
CA ILE A 76 -11.42 1.25 15.84
C ILE A 76 -11.20 0.89 17.31
N ASP A 77 -10.42 1.69 18.03
CA ASP A 77 -10.15 1.42 19.46
C ASP A 77 -11.37 1.64 20.35
N ARG A 78 -12.20 2.64 20.02
CA ARG A 78 -13.41 2.96 20.79
C ARG A 78 -14.59 2.04 20.49
N VAL A 79 -14.82 1.73 19.23
CA VAL A 79 -16.03 1.02 18.76
C VAL A 79 -15.79 -0.49 18.67
N GLY A 80 -14.52 -0.91 18.66
CA GLY A 80 -14.11 -2.29 18.43
C GLY A 80 -13.96 -2.61 16.94
N VAL A 81 -13.02 -3.48 16.61
CA VAL A 81 -12.64 -3.77 15.22
C VAL A 81 -13.78 -4.34 14.39
N LYS A 82 -14.64 -5.20 14.98
CA LYS A 82 -15.78 -5.82 14.26
C LYS A 82 -16.73 -4.78 13.67
N ARG A 83 -17.18 -3.81 14.48
CA ARG A 83 -18.14 -2.78 14.06
C ARG A 83 -17.47 -1.69 13.24
N ALA A 84 -16.28 -1.24 13.65
CA ALA A 84 -15.57 -0.17 12.98
C ALA A 84 -15.16 -0.57 11.55
N PHE A 85 -14.62 -1.77 11.36
CA PHE A 85 -14.22 -2.25 10.05
C PHE A 85 -15.42 -2.56 9.16
N PHE A 86 -16.50 -3.11 9.73
CA PHE A 86 -17.78 -3.25 9.03
C PHE A 86 -18.26 -1.92 8.44
N LEU A 87 -18.31 -0.86 9.24
CA LEU A 87 -18.76 0.47 8.79
C LEU A 87 -17.82 1.08 7.76
N ALA A 88 -16.52 0.95 7.96
CA ALA A 88 -15.52 1.47 7.03
C ALA A 88 -15.66 0.81 5.66
N VAL A 89 -15.71 -0.54 5.59
CA VAL A 89 -15.85 -1.27 4.32
C VAL A 89 -17.19 -1.00 3.66
N LEU A 90 -18.27 -0.91 4.43
CA LEU A 90 -19.60 -0.54 3.92
C LEU A 90 -19.55 0.83 3.23
N LEU A 91 -18.99 1.83 3.91
CA LEU A 91 -18.94 3.19 3.38
C LEU A 91 -18.01 3.30 2.17
N TRP A 92 -16.85 2.64 2.17
CA TRP A 92 -15.98 2.67 1.00
C TRP A 92 -16.60 1.93 -0.19
N SER A 93 -17.30 0.81 0.05
CA SER A 93 -17.98 0.05 -1.01
C SER A 93 -19.08 0.89 -1.67
N VAL A 94 -19.87 1.61 -0.85
CA VAL A 94 -20.86 2.57 -1.35
C VAL A 94 -20.19 3.69 -2.12
N ALA A 95 -19.07 4.25 -1.60
CA ALA A 95 -18.33 5.30 -2.31
C ALA A 95 -17.74 4.80 -3.64
N THR A 96 -17.22 3.56 -3.67
CA THR A 96 -16.77 2.93 -4.92
C THR A 96 -17.91 2.82 -5.94
N GLY A 97 -19.04 2.27 -5.53
CA GLY A 97 -20.23 2.17 -6.41
C GLY A 97 -20.75 3.53 -6.87
N ALA A 98 -20.70 4.54 -6.02
CA ALA A 98 -21.16 5.90 -6.32
C ALA A 98 -20.34 6.58 -7.45
N HIS A 99 -19.09 6.16 -7.69
CA HIS A 99 -18.34 6.62 -8.88
C HIS A 99 -19.08 6.29 -10.17
N GLY A 100 -19.80 5.17 -10.24
CA GLY A 100 -20.62 4.79 -11.41
C GLY A 100 -21.78 5.74 -11.70
N LEU A 101 -22.15 6.60 -10.76
CA LEU A 101 -23.21 7.60 -10.89
C LEU A 101 -22.64 9.02 -11.11
N ALA A 102 -21.32 9.20 -10.99
CA ALA A 102 -20.69 10.51 -11.13
C ALA A 102 -20.60 10.92 -12.60
N THR A 103 -21.04 12.14 -12.90
CA THR A 103 -21.09 12.69 -14.28
C THR A 103 -20.09 13.83 -14.48
N SER A 104 -19.28 14.16 -13.48
CA SER A 104 -18.32 15.27 -13.53
C SER A 104 -17.07 14.97 -12.71
N ALA A 105 -15.96 15.64 -13.01
CA ALA A 105 -14.73 15.56 -12.21
C ALA A 105 -14.98 15.87 -10.73
N ALA A 106 -15.82 16.88 -10.43
CA ALA A 106 -16.20 17.23 -9.06
C ALA A 106 -16.91 16.07 -8.33
N GLY A 107 -17.82 15.35 -9.03
CA GLY A 107 -18.47 14.16 -8.47
C GLY A 107 -17.45 13.08 -8.15
N PHE A 108 -16.48 12.83 -9.03
CA PHE A 108 -15.37 11.90 -8.76
C PHE A 108 -14.49 12.35 -7.58
N MET A 109 -14.21 13.65 -7.45
CA MET A 109 -13.44 14.18 -6.31
C MET A 109 -14.15 13.90 -4.98
N VAL A 110 -15.48 14.12 -4.91
CA VAL A 110 -16.27 13.83 -3.71
C VAL A 110 -16.26 12.33 -3.39
N CYS A 111 -16.53 11.48 -4.36
CA CYS A 111 -16.49 10.03 -4.18
C CYS A 111 -15.10 9.57 -3.73
N ARG A 112 -14.04 10.09 -4.33
CA ARG A 112 -12.64 9.80 -3.97
C ARG A 112 -12.28 10.26 -2.56
N PHE A 113 -12.74 11.44 -2.15
CA PHE A 113 -12.52 11.91 -0.78
C PHE A 113 -13.16 10.98 0.25
N ILE A 114 -14.42 10.60 0.05
CA ILE A 114 -15.13 9.68 0.94
C ILE A 114 -14.46 8.30 0.92
N LEU A 115 -14.07 7.81 -0.25
CA LEU A 115 -13.34 6.57 -0.41
C LEU A 115 -12.03 6.59 0.39
N GLY A 116 -11.21 7.62 0.21
CA GLY A 116 -9.94 7.77 0.93
C GLY A 116 -10.14 7.81 2.45
N LEU A 117 -11.11 8.60 2.93
CA LEU A 117 -11.43 8.75 4.34
C LEU A 117 -11.78 7.39 5.00
N THR A 118 -12.53 6.56 4.30
CA THR A 118 -13.03 5.29 4.82
C THR A 118 -12.04 4.15 4.62
N GLU A 119 -11.32 4.11 3.51
CA GLU A 119 -10.28 3.12 3.21
C GLU A 119 -9.08 3.17 4.15
N ALA A 120 -8.80 4.33 4.75
CA ALA A 120 -7.75 4.49 5.73
C ALA A 120 -7.90 3.59 6.97
N ALA A 121 -9.10 3.06 7.22
CA ALA A 121 -9.36 2.09 8.29
C ALA A 121 -8.74 0.71 8.02
N ASN A 122 -8.45 0.36 6.76
CA ASN A 122 -8.03 -0.98 6.39
C ASN A 122 -6.80 -1.43 7.17
N TYR A 123 -5.72 -0.65 7.10
CA TYR A 123 -4.45 -1.05 7.70
C TYR A 123 -4.52 -1.17 9.23
N PRO A 124 -5.05 -0.18 9.99
CA PRO A 124 -5.23 -0.31 11.43
C PRO A 124 -6.13 -1.48 11.85
N ALA A 125 -7.19 -1.74 11.09
CA ALA A 125 -8.09 -2.87 11.37
C ALA A 125 -7.39 -4.22 11.15
N CYS A 126 -6.67 -4.39 10.04
CA CYS A 126 -5.91 -5.61 9.74
C CYS A 126 -4.84 -5.89 10.80
N VAL A 127 -4.10 -4.87 11.23
CA VAL A 127 -3.10 -5.00 12.31
C VAL A 127 -3.78 -5.40 13.62
N LYS A 128 -4.94 -4.82 13.95
CA LYS A 128 -5.68 -5.17 15.17
C LYS A 128 -6.19 -6.60 15.13
N VAL A 129 -6.75 -7.06 14.00
CA VAL A 129 -7.17 -8.46 13.80
C VAL A 129 -6.00 -9.41 13.96
N THR A 130 -4.87 -9.11 13.31
CA THR A 130 -3.65 -9.92 13.41
C THR A 130 -3.15 -10.02 14.85
N ARG A 131 -3.15 -8.91 15.60
CA ARG A 131 -2.74 -8.89 17.01
C ARG A 131 -3.62 -9.75 17.90
N VAL A 132 -4.92 -9.77 17.63
CA VAL A 132 -5.92 -10.48 18.45
C VAL A 132 -5.97 -11.98 18.11
N TRP A 133 -5.75 -12.34 16.84
CA TRP A 133 -5.89 -13.72 16.37
C TRP A 133 -4.58 -14.51 16.29
N PHE A 134 -3.41 -13.85 16.39
CA PHE A 134 -2.11 -14.51 16.22
C PHE A 134 -1.19 -14.29 17.40
N PRO A 135 -0.50 -15.36 17.88
CA PRO A 135 0.56 -15.22 18.86
C PRO A 135 1.72 -14.39 18.29
N ALA A 136 2.54 -13.79 19.16
CA ALA A 136 3.62 -12.87 18.76
C ALA A 136 4.56 -13.46 17.70
N GLY A 137 4.87 -14.75 17.80
CA GLY A 137 5.76 -15.45 16.86
C GLY A 137 5.19 -15.58 15.43
N GLU A 138 3.86 -15.53 15.23
CA GLU A 138 3.22 -15.63 13.91
C GLU A 138 2.76 -14.28 13.34
N ARG A 139 2.74 -13.20 14.13
CA ARG A 139 2.21 -11.89 13.72
C ARG A 139 2.93 -11.30 12.51
N ALA A 140 4.24 -11.49 12.40
CA ALA A 140 5.01 -10.99 11.26
C ALA A 140 4.58 -11.67 9.96
N VAL A 141 4.38 -12.99 9.98
CA VAL A 141 3.90 -13.77 8.82
C VAL A 141 2.48 -13.36 8.45
N ALA A 142 1.57 -13.25 9.43
CA ALA A 142 0.20 -12.83 9.21
C ALA A 142 0.12 -11.41 8.62
N THR A 143 0.96 -10.48 9.11
CA THR A 143 1.08 -9.11 8.57
C THR A 143 1.57 -9.14 7.12
N GLY A 144 2.58 -9.95 6.82
CA GLY A 144 3.07 -10.13 5.44
C GLY A 144 1.99 -10.64 4.50
N ILE A 145 1.19 -11.61 4.94
CA ILE A 145 0.11 -12.19 4.13
C ILE A 145 -0.97 -11.15 3.82
N PHE A 146 -1.53 -10.46 4.82
CA PHE A 146 -2.56 -9.47 4.49
C PHE A 146 -2.01 -8.30 3.66
N ASN A 147 -0.76 -7.90 3.89
CA ASN A 147 -0.12 -6.85 3.11
C ASN A 147 0.11 -7.25 1.64
N ALA A 148 0.37 -8.53 1.35
CA ALA A 148 0.47 -9.03 -0.03
C ALA A 148 -0.83 -8.78 -0.82
N GLY A 149 -1.98 -8.64 -0.16
CA GLY A 149 -3.23 -8.23 -0.78
C GLY A 149 -3.14 -6.91 -1.54
N THR A 150 -2.21 -6.01 -1.17
CA THR A 150 -2.00 -4.73 -1.87
C THR A 150 -1.53 -4.95 -3.31
N ASN A 151 -0.51 -5.78 -3.50
CA ASN A 151 0.04 -6.08 -4.82
C ASN A 151 -0.90 -6.99 -5.62
N VAL A 152 -1.57 -7.96 -4.95
CA VAL A 152 -2.59 -8.79 -5.58
C VAL A 152 -3.73 -7.94 -6.12
N GLY A 153 -4.22 -6.95 -5.37
CA GLY A 153 -5.24 -6.01 -5.83
C GLY A 153 -4.78 -5.21 -7.06
N ALA A 154 -3.58 -4.65 -6.99
CA ALA A 154 -3.01 -3.89 -8.11
C ALA A 154 -2.76 -4.75 -9.37
N MET A 155 -2.41 -6.03 -9.19
CA MET A 155 -2.18 -6.99 -10.29
C MET A 155 -3.49 -7.50 -10.90
N VAL A 156 -4.49 -7.80 -10.07
CA VAL A 156 -5.76 -8.39 -10.50
C VAL A 156 -6.64 -7.35 -11.23
N THR A 157 -6.59 -6.10 -10.82
CA THR A 157 -7.42 -5.03 -11.41
C THR A 157 -7.25 -4.91 -12.93
N PRO A 158 -6.04 -4.73 -13.49
CA PRO A 158 -5.88 -4.61 -14.94
C PRO A 158 -6.15 -5.92 -15.70
N ALA A 159 -6.23 -7.05 -14.99
CA ALA A 159 -6.63 -8.32 -15.59
C ALA A 159 -8.15 -8.48 -15.69
N LEU A 160 -8.89 -8.15 -14.63
CA LEU A 160 -10.33 -8.38 -14.55
C LEU A 160 -11.16 -7.20 -15.06
N LEU A 161 -10.70 -5.97 -14.82
CA LEU A 161 -11.47 -4.77 -15.14
C LEU A 161 -11.82 -4.64 -16.62
N PRO A 162 -10.91 -4.91 -17.59
CA PRO A 162 -11.24 -4.86 -19.01
C PRO A 162 -12.39 -5.79 -19.42
N LEU A 163 -12.55 -6.95 -18.75
CA LEU A 163 -13.64 -7.89 -19.02
C LEU A 163 -15.01 -7.28 -18.71
N ILE A 164 -15.09 -6.50 -17.62
CA ILE A 164 -16.33 -5.82 -17.23
C ILE A 164 -16.56 -4.61 -18.14
N LEU A 165 -15.50 -3.84 -18.43
CA LEU A 165 -15.56 -2.61 -19.22
C LEU A 165 -16.06 -2.86 -20.65
N THR A 166 -15.63 -3.95 -21.28
CA THR A 166 -16.01 -4.27 -22.67
C THR A 166 -17.46 -4.68 -22.81
N VAL A 167 -18.07 -5.24 -21.77
CA VAL A 167 -19.45 -5.76 -21.80
C VAL A 167 -20.44 -4.76 -21.23
N TRP A 168 -20.13 -4.14 -20.09
CA TRP A 168 -21.10 -3.34 -19.32
C TRP A 168 -20.70 -1.88 -19.11
N GLY A 169 -19.52 -1.49 -19.60
CA GLY A 169 -19.01 -0.12 -19.47
C GLY A 169 -18.44 0.20 -18.06
N TRP A 170 -17.93 1.42 -17.92
CA TRP A 170 -17.21 1.85 -16.71
C TRP A 170 -18.13 2.07 -15.51
N GLN A 171 -19.38 2.49 -15.72
CA GLN A 171 -20.36 2.66 -14.64
C GLN A 171 -20.61 1.33 -13.93
N ALA A 172 -20.89 0.30 -14.74
CA ALA A 172 -21.10 -1.04 -14.20
C ALA A 172 -19.85 -1.60 -13.52
N ALA A 173 -18.66 -1.26 -14.00
CA ALA A 173 -17.42 -1.67 -13.38
C ALA A 173 -17.30 -1.13 -11.92
N PHE A 174 -17.59 0.15 -11.68
CA PHE A 174 -17.61 0.70 -10.33
C PHE A 174 -18.71 0.08 -9.45
N ILE A 175 -19.89 -0.14 -10.01
CA ILE A 175 -21.00 -0.78 -9.29
C ILE A 175 -20.64 -2.22 -8.92
N CYS A 176 -20.04 -2.99 -9.83
CA CYS A 176 -19.59 -4.35 -9.56
C CYS A 176 -18.52 -4.39 -8.45
N MET A 177 -17.52 -3.50 -8.48
CA MET A 177 -16.50 -3.42 -7.43
C MET A 177 -17.11 -3.06 -6.08
N GLY A 178 -17.97 -2.04 -6.01
CA GLY A 178 -18.70 -1.70 -4.79
C GLY A 178 -19.54 -2.88 -4.27
N SER A 179 -20.19 -3.63 -5.17
CA SER A 179 -20.97 -4.82 -4.82
C SER A 179 -20.11 -5.94 -4.23
N LEU A 180 -18.91 -6.18 -4.76
CA LEU A 180 -17.96 -7.13 -4.18
C LEU A 180 -17.59 -6.75 -2.75
N GLY A 181 -17.39 -5.46 -2.49
CA GLY A 181 -17.16 -4.95 -1.13
C GLY A 181 -18.35 -5.18 -0.22
N LEU A 182 -19.60 -5.02 -0.71
CA LEU A 182 -20.82 -5.34 0.07
C LEU A 182 -20.93 -6.83 0.39
N VAL A 183 -20.57 -7.71 -0.54
CA VAL A 183 -20.50 -9.17 -0.28
C VAL A 183 -19.50 -9.45 0.84
N TRP A 184 -18.34 -8.80 0.80
CA TRP A 184 -17.34 -8.93 1.87
C TRP A 184 -17.89 -8.43 3.22
N VAL A 185 -18.61 -7.29 3.24
CA VAL A 185 -19.26 -6.74 4.45
C VAL A 185 -20.22 -7.76 5.09
N ILE A 186 -21.04 -8.42 4.27
CA ILE A 186 -21.95 -9.48 4.76
C ILE A 186 -21.13 -10.64 5.33
N THR A 187 -20.12 -11.12 4.59
CA THR A 187 -19.24 -12.20 5.04
C THR A 187 -18.57 -11.86 6.36
N TRP A 188 -18.01 -10.65 6.48
CA TRP A 188 -17.40 -10.15 7.71
C TRP A 188 -18.38 -10.14 8.89
N ARG A 189 -19.57 -9.63 8.69
CA ARG A 189 -20.60 -9.54 9.74
C ARG A 189 -20.98 -10.90 10.29
N LEU A 190 -21.04 -11.91 9.43
CA LEU A 190 -21.46 -13.26 9.76
C LEU A 190 -20.33 -14.12 10.33
N THR A 191 -19.07 -13.91 9.86
CA THR A 191 -17.98 -14.84 10.17
C THR A 191 -16.94 -14.28 11.15
N TYR A 192 -16.77 -12.95 11.23
CA TYR A 192 -15.80 -12.39 12.15
C TYR A 192 -16.35 -12.27 13.58
N PHE A 193 -15.61 -12.81 14.53
CA PHE A 193 -15.80 -12.64 15.97
C PHE A 193 -14.45 -12.49 16.66
N ASN A 194 -14.43 -12.01 17.91
CA ASN A 194 -13.21 -12.08 18.71
C ASN A 194 -12.90 -13.54 19.05
N PRO A 195 -11.65 -13.94 19.31
CA PRO A 195 -11.30 -15.34 19.54
C PRO A 195 -12.15 -16.01 20.61
N GLN A 196 -12.42 -15.33 21.72
CA GLN A 196 -13.19 -15.86 22.85
C GLN A 196 -14.70 -16.07 22.55
N GLU A 197 -15.23 -15.32 21.58
CA GLU A 197 -16.63 -15.32 21.18
C GLU A 197 -16.89 -16.16 19.92
N HIS A 198 -15.82 -16.67 19.29
CA HIS A 198 -15.93 -17.32 17.99
C HIS A 198 -16.49 -18.73 18.12
N PRO A 199 -17.62 -19.08 17.46
CA PRO A 199 -18.33 -20.33 17.67
C PRO A 199 -17.54 -21.59 17.30
N THR A 200 -16.54 -21.48 16.43
CA THR A 200 -15.72 -22.61 15.95
C THR A 200 -14.27 -22.59 16.45
N ALA A 201 -13.88 -21.59 17.24
CA ALA A 201 -12.55 -21.54 17.82
C ALA A 201 -12.43 -22.61 18.92
N ARG A 202 -11.48 -23.54 18.76
CA ARG A 202 -11.25 -24.61 19.74
C ARG A 202 -10.47 -24.06 20.94
N ALA A 203 -10.68 -24.65 22.11
CA ALA A 203 -9.96 -24.30 23.33
C ALA A 203 -8.42 -24.40 23.14
N SER A 204 -7.94 -25.38 22.37
CA SER A 204 -6.53 -25.53 22.01
C SER A 204 -6.01 -24.37 21.16
N GLU A 205 -6.83 -23.81 20.25
CA GLU A 205 -6.49 -22.65 19.44
C GLU A 205 -6.45 -21.37 20.28
N LEU A 206 -7.39 -21.20 21.19
CA LEU A 206 -7.40 -20.09 22.15
C LEU A 206 -6.19 -20.12 23.07
N ALA A 207 -5.84 -21.30 23.61
CA ALA A 207 -4.65 -21.49 24.41
C ALA A 207 -3.37 -21.14 23.62
N TYR A 208 -3.31 -21.53 22.32
CA TYR A 208 -2.20 -21.23 21.44
C TYR A 208 -2.09 -19.72 21.14
N ILE A 209 -3.20 -19.06 20.83
CA ILE A 209 -3.23 -17.60 20.59
C ILE A 209 -2.73 -16.84 21.80
N ASN A 210 -3.06 -17.32 23.02
CA ASN A 210 -2.69 -16.70 24.29
C ASN A 210 -1.35 -17.21 24.84
N SER A 211 -0.65 -18.14 24.16
CA SER A 211 0.59 -18.74 24.67
C SER A 211 1.71 -17.75 24.90
N ASP A 212 1.71 -16.65 24.14
CA ASP A 212 2.68 -15.53 24.23
C ASP A 212 2.03 -14.26 24.79
N ALA A 213 0.87 -14.39 25.46
CA ALA A 213 0.26 -13.26 26.12
C ALA A 213 1.21 -12.77 27.21
N GLU A 214 1.95 -11.71 26.94
CA GLU A 214 2.69 -10.99 27.98
C GLU A 214 1.66 -10.63 29.07
N PRO A 215 1.99 -10.88 30.34
CA PRO A 215 1.13 -10.43 31.44
C PRO A 215 0.78 -8.96 31.22
N GLU A 216 -0.48 -8.59 31.39
CA GLU A 216 -0.96 -7.19 31.27
C GLU A 216 -0.26 -6.21 32.24
N THR A 217 0.74 -6.70 32.97
CA THR A 217 1.56 -5.98 33.95
C THR A 217 2.76 -5.22 33.37
N GLN A 218 2.89 -5.08 32.03
CA GLN A 218 3.75 -3.98 31.57
C GLN A 218 3.02 -2.67 31.89
N PRO A 219 3.63 -1.80 32.73
CA PRO A 219 3.06 -0.47 32.99
C PRO A 219 2.75 0.17 31.65
N GLU A 220 1.55 0.79 31.53
CA GLU A 220 1.09 1.50 30.33
C GLU A 220 2.30 2.12 29.65
N ALA A 221 2.67 1.59 28.47
CA ALA A 221 3.87 2.03 27.78
C ALA A 221 3.81 3.55 27.78
N GLU A 222 4.73 4.16 28.54
CA GLU A 222 4.76 5.59 28.87
C GLU A 222 4.34 6.34 27.63
N LYS A 223 3.18 7.04 27.68
CA LYS A 223 2.56 7.65 26.49
C LYS A 223 3.62 8.50 25.83
N VAL A 224 4.26 7.95 24.81
CA VAL A 224 5.40 8.59 24.17
C VAL A 224 4.91 9.92 23.62
N SER A 225 5.35 11.01 24.24
CA SER A 225 4.98 12.34 23.82
C SER A 225 5.40 12.54 22.36
N LEU A 226 4.47 12.97 21.51
CA LEU A 226 4.76 13.32 20.10
C LEU A 226 5.94 14.32 20.03
N SER A 227 6.04 15.25 21.00
CA SER A 227 7.15 16.19 21.13
C SER A 227 8.52 15.50 21.27
N ARG A 228 8.59 14.36 21.96
CA ARG A 228 9.85 13.60 22.11
C ARG A 228 10.26 12.97 20.77
N ILE A 229 9.29 12.43 20.02
CA ILE A 229 9.54 11.81 18.72
C ILE A 229 10.00 12.86 17.70
N LEU A 230 9.36 14.03 17.68
CA LEU A 230 9.73 15.14 16.78
C LEU A 230 11.11 15.71 17.03
N LYS A 231 11.68 15.52 18.25
CA LYS A 231 13.06 15.91 18.57
C LYS A 231 14.11 14.90 18.13
N MET A 232 13.71 13.67 17.75
CA MET A 232 14.65 12.61 17.36
C MET A 232 15.09 12.77 15.91
N ARG A 233 16.38 12.86 15.66
CA ARG A 233 16.97 12.92 14.29
C ARG A 233 16.53 11.72 13.43
N GLY A 234 16.49 10.52 14.03
CA GLY A 234 16.05 9.30 13.35
C GLY A 234 14.61 9.36 12.84
N THR A 235 13.71 10.04 13.54
CA THR A 235 12.33 10.26 13.08
C THR A 235 12.31 11.05 11.76
N TRP A 236 13.07 12.13 11.68
CA TRP A 236 13.15 12.95 10.46
C TRP A 236 13.95 12.27 9.35
N ALA A 237 14.95 11.44 9.70
CA ALA A 237 15.65 10.60 8.72
C ALA A 237 14.65 9.74 7.95
N PHE A 238 13.76 9.06 8.66
CA PHE A 238 12.72 8.23 8.06
C PHE A 238 11.62 9.05 7.40
N ALA A 239 11.03 10.01 8.12
CA ALA A 239 9.83 10.72 7.69
C ALA A 239 10.01 11.45 6.36
N LEU A 240 11.12 12.18 6.17
CA LEU A 240 11.37 12.91 4.93
C LEU A 240 11.79 11.96 3.79
N ALA A 241 12.61 10.94 4.06
CA ALA A 241 12.96 9.96 3.04
C ALA A 241 11.74 9.20 2.56
N TYR A 242 10.84 8.83 3.48
CA TYR A 242 9.60 8.12 3.15
C TYR A 242 8.59 9.05 2.45
N ALA A 243 8.50 10.33 2.85
CA ALA A 243 7.68 11.32 2.16
C ALA A 243 8.10 11.56 0.70
N LEU A 244 9.40 11.41 0.38
CA LEU A 244 9.90 11.51 -0.98
C LEU A 244 9.64 10.24 -1.79
N THR A 245 9.81 9.06 -1.20
CA THR A 245 9.87 7.81 -1.97
C THR A 245 8.56 7.04 -2.01
N ALA A 246 7.75 7.06 -0.94
CA ALA A 246 6.47 6.37 -0.92
C ALA A 246 5.46 6.87 -1.99
N PRO A 247 5.39 8.18 -2.32
CA PRO A 247 4.51 8.68 -3.37
C PRO A 247 4.79 8.10 -4.76
N VAL A 248 5.99 7.59 -5.01
CA VAL A 248 6.35 6.95 -6.27
C VAL A 248 5.54 5.67 -6.50
N PHE A 249 5.19 4.93 -5.45
CA PHE A 249 4.28 3.80 -5.56
C PHE A 249 2.90 4.22 -6.09
N TRP A 250 2.34 5.31 -5.58
CA TRP A 250 1.05 5.82 -6.04
C TRP A 250 1.14 6.43 -7.44
N PHE A 251 2.29 7.03 -7.80
CA PHE A 251 2.54 7.43 -9.18
C PHE A 251 2.45 6.23 -10.12
N TYR A 252 3.13 5.13 -9.82
CA TYR A 252 3.01 3.92 -10.63
C TYR A 252 1.58 3.39 -10.66
N LEU A 253 0.87 3.37 -9.53
CA LEU A 253 -0.50 2.85 -9.46
C LEU A 253 -1.49 3.66 -10.31
N TYR A 254 -1.37 4.98 -10.30
CA TYR A 254 -2.36 5.86 -10.95
C TYR A 254 -1.97 6.28 -12.36
N TRP A 255 -0.69 6.44 -12.65
CA TRP A 255 -0.23 7.07 -13.89
C TRP A 255 0.41 6.11 -14.90
N LEU A 256 0.76 4.86 -14.52
CA LEU A 256 1.24 3.89 -15.52
C LEU A 256 0.19 3.49 -16.54
N PRO A 257 -1.08 3.20 -16.18
CA PRO A 257 -2.08 2.86 -17.20
C PRO A 257 -2.29 3.99 -18.21
N PRO A 258 -2.49 5.27 -17.81
CA PRO A 258 -2.54 6.40 -18.74
C PRO A 258 -1.28 6.55 -19.59
N PHE A 259 -0.09 6.39 -19.02
CA PHE A 259 1.18 6.45 -19.74
C PHE A 259 1.26 5.39 -20.83
N LEU A 260 0.99 4.12 -20.52
CA LEU A 260 1.04 3.02 -21.48
C LEU A 260 0.01 3.18 -22.59
N ASN A 261 -1.20 3.63 -22.24
CA ASN A 261 -2.24 3.91 -23.24
C ASN A 261 -1.80 5.02 -24.20
N GLN A 262 -1.27 6.12 -23.68
CA GLN A 262 -0.88 7.27 -24.49
C GLN A 262 0.35 6.99 -25.34
N GLN A 263 1.40 6.39 -24.75
CA GLN A 263 2.69 6.19 -25.42
C GLN A 263 2.66 5.08 -26.46
N TYR A 264 1.87 4.02 -26.21
CA TYR A 264 1.85 2.82 -27.06
C TYR A 264 0.48 2.56 -27.68
N HIS A 265 -0.46 3.50 -27.54
CA HIS A 265 -1.82 3.41 -28.07
C HIS A 265 -2.53 2.09 -27.70
N LEU A 266 -2.31 1.62 -26.48
CA LEU A 266 -2.87 0.36 -26.00
C LEU A 266 -4.36 0.52 -25.75
N GLY A 267 -5.17 -0.37 -26.36
CA GLY A 267 -6.57 -0.52 -25.99
C GLY A 267 -6.71 -1.08 -24.56
N ILE A 268 -7.84 -0.78 -23.91
CA ILE A 268 -8.15 -1.33 -22.60
C ILE A 268 -8.65 -2.76 -22.77
N SER A 269 -7.73 -3.70 -22.87
CA SER A 269 -7.97 -5.14 -22.94
C SER A 269 -7.00 -5.89 -22.04
N VAL A 270 -7.34 -7.13 -21.69
CA VAL A 270 -6.46 -7.99 -20.86
C VAL A 270 -5.11 -8.19 -21.53
N THR A 271 -5.08 -8.39 -22.86
CA THR A 271 -3.85 -8.67 -23.59
C THR A 271 -2.98 -7.45 -23.81
N GLN A 272 -3.59 -6.28 -24.08
CA GLN A 272 -2.83 -5.08 -24.41
C GLN A 272 -2.37 -4.31 -23.18
N MET A 273 -3.26 -4.08 -22.20
CA MET A 273 -2.95 -3.32 -20.99
C MET A 273 -2.82 -4.20 -19.75
N GLY A 274 -3.65 -5.23 -19.63
CA GLY A 274 -3.67 -6.10 -18.44
C GLY A 274 -2.36 -6.85 -18.22
N ILE A 275 -1.86 -7.58 -19.21
CA ILE A 275 -0.62 -8.37 -19.08
C ILE A 275 0.60 -7.50 -18.76
N PRO A 276 0.87 -6.36 -19.48
CA PRO A 276 1.96 -5.47 -19.10
C PRO A 276 1.91 -5.00 -17.65
N LEU A 277 0.74 -4.54 -17.18
CA LEU A 277 0.58 -4.08 -15.80
C LEU A 277 0.70 -5.21 -14.77
N MET A 278 0.15 -6.40 -15.07
CA MET A 278 0.32 -7.58 -14.21
C MET A 278 1.79 -7.94 -14.02
N LEU A 279 2.58 -7.96 -15.09
CA LEU A 279 4.00 -8.25 -15.02
C LEU A 279 4.77 -7.22 -14.20
N ILE A 280 4.42 -5.93 -14.35
CA ILE A 280 5.01 -4.86 -13.54
C ILE A 280 4.74 -5.10 -12.05
N TRP A 281 3.48 -5.39 -11.67
CA TRP A 281 3.12 -5.61 -10.27
C TRP A 281 3.66 -6.92 -9.70
N LEU A 282 3.81 -7.95 -10.53
CA LEU A 282 4.44 -9.21 -10.11
C LEU A 282 5.89 -8.99 -9.69
N THR A 283 6.64 -8.13 -10.38
CA THR A 283 8.02 -7.80 -9.99
C THR A 283 8.12 -7.03 -8.68
N ALA A 284 7.05 -6.34 -8.26
CA ALA A 284 6.97 -5.68 -6.96
C ALA A 284 7.16 -6.66 -5.80
N ASP A 285 6.49 -7.81 -5.85
CA ASP A 285 6.61 -8.84 -4.80
C ASP A 285 8.01 -9.46 -4.77
N PHE A 286 8.55 -9.81 -5.93
CA PHE A 286 9.94 -10.29 -6.03
C PHE A 286 10.94 -9.25 -5.51
N GLY A 287 10.71 -7.97 -5.82
CA GLY A 287 11.53 -6.87 -5.32
C GLY A 287 11.50 -6.76 -3.80
N SER A 288 10.32 -6.80 -3.19
CA SER A 288 10.17 -6.75 -1.73
C SER A 288 10.93 -7.86 -1.03
N ILE A 289 10.77 -9.10 -1.51
CA ILE A 289 11.47 -10.27 -0.96
C ILE A 289 12.98 -10.18 -1.21
N GLY A 290 13.38 -9.89 -2.45
CA GLY A 290 14.79 -9.79 -2.86
C GLY A 290 15.54 -8.68 -2.10
N GLY A 291 14.87 -7.55 -1.84
CA GLY A 291 15.43 -6.45 -1.05
C GLY A 291 15.75 -6.84 0.39
N GLY A 292 14.85 -7.60 1.02
CA GLY A 292 15.08 -8.16 2.35
C GLY A 292 16.20 -9.19 2.38
N ILE A 293 16.23 -10.10 1.38
CA ILE A 293 17.28 -11.14 1.26
C ILE A 293 18.65 -10.49 1.07
N LEU A 294 18.80 -9.50 0.19
CA LEU A 294 20.08 -8.84 -0.09
C LEU A 294 20.68 -8.22 1.18
N SER A 295 19.90 -7.44 1.91
CA SER A 295 20.41 -6.81 3.13
C SER A 295 20.70 -7.82 4.24
N SER A 296 19.87 -8.87 4.38
CA SER A 296 20.10 -9.95 5.33
C SER A 296 21.37 -10.75 5.01
N TRP A 297 21.61 -11.01 3.73
CA TRP A 297 22.81 -11.69 3.27
C TRP A 297 24.09 -10.88 3.53
N LEU A 298 24.06 -9.54 3.30
CA LEU A 298 25.17 -8.65 3.64
C LEU A 298 25.46 -8.64 5.15
N ILE A 299 24.41 -8.61 5.99
CA ILE A 299 24.54 -8.68 7.46
C ILE A 299 25.14 -10.04 7.86
N GLY A 300 24.68 -11.14 7.26
CA GLY A 300 25.22 -12.48 7.50
C GLY A 300 26.70 -12.64 7.13
N ARG A 301 27.23 -11.76 6.27
CA ARG A 301 28.66 -11.66 5.93
C ARG A 301 29.46 -10.73 6.87
N GLY A 302 28.87 -10.28 7.96
CA GLY A 302 29.55 -9.47 8.98
C GLY A 302 29.43 -7.95 8.75
N MET A 303 28.63 -7.50 7.77
CA MET A 303 28.41 -6.08 7.57
C MET A 303 27.48 -5.52 8.70
N ARG A 304 27.77 -4.34 9.19
CA ARG A 304 26.89 -3.66 10.17
C ARG A 304 25.50 -3.46 9.58
N PRO A 305 24.39 -3.74 10.31
CA PRO A 305 23.01 -3.69 9.77
C PRO A 305 22.69 -2.39 9.03
N MET A 306 23.02 -1.26 9.62
CA MET A 306 22.81 0.07 9.00
C MET A 306 23.54 0.20 7.66
N THR A 307 24.81 -0.20 7.59
CA THR A 307 25.61 -0.13 6.35
C THR A 307 25.05 -1.05 5.28
N ALA A 308 24.67 -2.28 5.66
CA ALA A 308 24.09 -3.26 4.75
C ALA A 308 22.78 -2.75 4.13
N ARG A 309 21.91 -2.13 4.95
CA ARG A 309 20.65 -1.58 4.44
C ARG A 309 20.86 -0.36 3.54
N LEU A 310 21.72 0.59 3.93
CA LEU A 310 22.04 1.76 3.09
C LEU A 310 22.69 1.34 1.77
N LEU A 311 23.59 0.34 1.77
CA LEU A 311 24.17 -0.21 0.55
C LEU A 311 23.13 -0.87 -0.33
N SER A 312 22.23 -1.67 0.24
CA SER A 312 21.11 -2.26 -0.49
C SER A 312 20.22 -1.19 -1.11
N MET A 313 19.90 -0.13 -0.35
CA MET A 313 19.11 1.00 -0.83
C MET A 313 19.85 1.75 -1.95
N LEU A 314 21.17 1.90 -1.90
CA LEU A 314 21.96 2.49 -2.99
C LEU A 314 21.85 1.64 -4.27
N ILE A 315 21.99 0.32 -4.16
CA ILE A 315 21.85 -0.61 -5.30
C ILE A 315 20.48 -0.45 -5.94
N PHE A 316 19.40 -0.40 -5.15
CA PHE A 316 18.06 -0.23 -5.67
C PHE A 316 17.80 1.17 -6.23
N ALA A 317 18.37 2.24 -5.64
CA ALA A 317 18.31 3.59 -6.21
C ALA A 317 18.98 3.66 -7.60
N VAL A 318 20.12 2.98 -7.77
CA VAL A 318 20.79 2.84 -9.08
C VAL A 318 19.93 2.05 -10.06
N THR A 319 19.28 0.96 -9.62
CA THR A 319 18.39 0.17 -10.47
C THR A 319 17.18 0.99 -10.95
N ILE A 320 16.64 1.88 -10.10
CA ILE A 320 15.53 2.77 -10.46
C ILE A 320 15.90 3.74 -11.60
N ILE A 321 17.17 4.07 -11.82
CA ILE A 321 17.59 4.91 -12.95
C ILE A 321 17.09 4.32 -14.29
N GLY A 322 16.97 3.02 -14.38
CA GLY A 322 16.47 2.35 -15.59
C GLY A 322 15.09 2.85 -16.05
N VAL A 323 14.27 3.42 -15.16
CA VAL A 323 12.95 3.97 -15.51
C VAL A 323 13.03 5.16 -16.47
N VAL A 324 14.14 5.89 -16.46
CA VAL A 324 14.36 7.06 -17.36
C VAL A 324 14.26 6.63 -18.84
N PHE A 325 14.70 5.40 -19.15
CA PHE A 325 14.63 4.87 -20.50
C PHE A 325 13.22 4.48 -20.94
N ALA A 326 12.30 4.27 -20.00
CA ALA A 326 10.93 3.83 -20.30
C ALA A 326 10.14 4.86 -21.11
N ALA A 327 10.34 6.16 -20.84
CA ALA A 327 9.62 7.24 -21.53
C ALA A 327 9.92 7.32 -23.03
N ASN A 328 11.15 6.92 -23.43
CA ASN A 328 11.61 7.01 -24.81
C ASN A 328 11.93 5.62 -25.41
N ALA A 329 11.40 4.56 -24.80
CA ALA A 329 11.62 3.19 -25.25
C ALA A 329 10.94 2.98 -26.62
N SER A 330 11.67 2.37 -27.55
CA SER A 330 11.19 2.10 -28.91
C SER A 330 10.09 1.03 -29.00
N GLY A 331 9.84 0.30 -27.90
CA GLY A 331 8.86 -0.76 -27.85
C GLY A 331 8.26 -0.95 -26.47
N LEU A 332 6.99 -1.38 -26.46
CA LEU A 332 6.22 -1.62 -25.23
C LEU A 332 6.98 -2.49 -24.20
N TRP A 333 7.51 -3.62 -24.64
CA TRP A 333 8.12 -4.58 -23.72
C TRP A 333 9.44 -4.10 -23.11
N VAL A 334 10.16 -3.21 -23.81
CA VAL A 334 11.35 -2.54 -23.27
C VAL A 334 10.93 -1.57 -22.15
N ALA A 335 9.88 -0.78 -22.38
CA ALA A 335 9.33 0.10 -21.35
C ALA A 335 8.80 -0.70 -20.15
N VAL A 336 8.01 -1.75 -20.40
CA VAL A 336 7.48 -2.64 -19.36
C VAL A 336 8.61 -3.24 -18.53
N GLY A 337 9.67 -3.73 -19.16
CA GLY A 337 10.85 -4.28 -18.47
C GLY A 337 11.56 -3.24 -17.59
N ALA A 338 11.79 -2.03 -18.13
CA ALA A 338 12.41 -0.94 -17.37
C ALA A 338 11.56 -0.50 -16.17
N ILE A 339 10.24 -0.36 -16.37
CA ILE A 339 9.30 -0.01 -15.31
C ILE A 339 9.19 -1.14 -14.27
N ALA A 340 9.10 -2.39 -14.72
CA ALA A 340 9.03 -3.55 -13.84
C ALA A 340 10.25 -3.64 -12.90
N LEU A 341 11.45 -3.43 -13.44
CA LEU A 341 12.68 -3.35 -12.64
C LEU A 341 12.64 -2.20 -11.64
N ALA A 342 12.13 -1.03 -12.05
CA ALA A 342 12.03 0.13 -11.17
C ALA A 342 10.99 -0.08 -10.06
N VAL A 343 9.84 -0.69 -10.35
CA VAL A 343 8.80 -1.00 -9.37
C VAL A 343 9.29 -2.08 -8.38
N GLY A 344 9.98 -3.11 -8.87
CA GLY A 344 10.65 -4.09 -8.02
C GLY A 344 11.70 -3.46 -7.11
N ALA A 345 12.55 -2.59 -7.65
CA ALA A 345 13.56 -1.87 -6.88
C ALA A 345 12.93 -0.89 -5.86
N HIS A 346 11.79 -0.25 -6.18
CA HIS A 346 11.02 0.55 -5.24
C HIS A 346 10.55 -0.26 -4.03
N GLN A 347 10.01 -1.44 -4.27
CA GLN A 347 9.54 -2.30 -3.17
C GLN A 347 10.69 -2.86 -2.34
N ALA A 348 11.82 -3.18 -2.98
CA ALA A 348 13.05 -3.55 -2.29
C ALA A 348 13.61 -2.39 -1.44
N TRP A 349 13.56 -1.17 -1.94
CA TRP A 349 13.87 0.04 -1.18
C TRP A 349 12.95 0.18 0.04
N THR A 350 11.64 0.03 -0.15
CA THR A 350 10.64 0.16 0.91
C THR A 350 10.85 -0.85 2.03
N ALA A 351 11.16 -2.10 1.70
CA ALA A 351 11.50 -3.12 2.69
C ALA A 351 12.73 -2.75 3.52
N ASN A 352 13.74 -2.14 2.89
CA ASN A 352 14.96 -1.74 3.57
C ASN A 352 14.82 -0.46 4.41
N ILE A 353 14.07 0.56 3.94
CA ILE A 353 13.83 1.78 4.73
C ILE A 353 13.04 1.47 6.00
N TRP A 354 12.04 0.59 5.92
CA TRP A 354 11.25 0.15 7.08
C TRP A 354 12.11 -0.64 8.06
N SER A 355 12.93 -1.56 7.56
CA SER A 355 13.84 -2.31 8.41
C SER A 355 14.88 -1.41 9.09
N LEU A 356 15.42 -0.43 8.35
CA LEU A 356 16.40 0.51 8.88
C LEU A 356 15.83 1.35 10.02
N VAL A 357 14.60 1.85 9.91
CA VAL A 357 13.97 2.62 10.99
C VAL A 357 13.72 1.76 12.24
N MET A 358 13.39 0.47 12.05
CA MET A 358 13.25 -0.46 13.18
C MET A 358 14.58 -0.74 13.89
N ASP A 359 15.70 -0.77 13.16
CA ASP A 359 17.02 -1.06 13.72
C ASP A 359 17.52 0.03 14.69
N TYR A 360 17.18 1.30 14.48
CA TYR A 360 17.63 2.40 15.33
C TYR A 360 16.56 2.96 16.28
N THR A 361 15.29 2.64 16.06
CA THR A 361 14.19 3.16 16.88
C THR A 361 13.93 2.25 18.09
N PRO A 362 13.80 2.80 19.32
CA PRO A 362 13.40 2.02 20.47
C PRO A 362 12.03 1.34 20.25
N ARG A 363 11.88 0.08 20.69
CA ARG A 363 10.68 -0.75 20.43
C ARG A 363 9.37 -0.05 20.79
N HIS A 364 9.31 0.63 21.95
CA HIS A 364 8.13 1.34 22.44
C HIS A 364 7.75 2.59 21.62
N MET A 365 8.63 3.08 20.73
CA MET A 365 8.42 4.27 19.88
C MET A 365 8.14 3.91 18.42
N ILE A 366 8.39 2.68 17.98
CA ILE A 366 8.34 2.27 16.58
C ILE A 366 6.99 2.63 15.94
N SER A 367 5.87 2.26 16.57
CA SER A 367 4.52 2.51 16.00
C SER A 367 4.25 4.00 15.78
N THR A 368 4.71 4.87 16.70
CA THR A 368 4.49 6.32 16.59
C THR A 368 5.40 6.94 15.51
N VAL A 369 6.65 6.47 15.40
CA VAL A 369 7.59 6.92 14.34
C VAL A 369 7.07 6.49 12.96
N PHE A 370 6.58 5.25 12.82
CA PHE A 370 5.94 4.78 11.58
C PHE A 370 4.68 5.56 11.24
N GLY A 371 3.82 5.84 12.24
CA GLY A 371 2.61 6.64 12.04
C GLY A 371 2.93 8.06 11.55
N PHE A 372 3.93 8.70 12.16
CA PHE A 372 4.39 10.03 11.73
C PHE A 372 4.98 9.98 10.31
N GLY A 373 5.83 9.00 10.02
CA GLY A 373 6.39 8.82 8.67
C GLY A 373 5.31 8.56 7.62
N GLY A 374 4.30 7.73 7.95
CA GLY A 374 3.15 7.48 7.08
C GLY A 374 2.32 8.73 6.78
N MET A 375 2.12 9.60 7.78
CA MET A 375 1.49 10.90 7.59
C MET A 375 2.31 11.78 6.64
N CYS A 376 3.63 11.86 6.85
CA CYS A 376 4.51 12.61 5.95
C CYS A 376 4.49 12.06 4.51
N ALA A 377 4.43 10.73 4.35
CA ALA A 377 4.30 10.08 3.06
C ALA A 377 2.96 10.42 2.37
N ALA A 378 1.85 10.46 3.11
CA ALA A 378 0.55 10.88 2.57
C ALA A 378 0.58 12.33 2.09
N ILE A 379 1.19 13.24 2.86
CA ILE A 379 1.40 14.64 2.46
C ILE A 379 2.29 14.69 1.20
N GLY A 380 3.39 13.94 1.17
CA GLY A 380 4.23 13.81 -0.02
C GLY A 380 3.45 13.35 -1.25
N GLY A 381 2.51 12.40 -1.08
CA GLY A 381 1.61 11.93 -2.12
C GLY A 381 0.69 13.00 -2.67
N MET A 382 0.15 13.86 -1.82
CA MET A 382 -0.68 15.01 -2.25
C MET A 382 0.13 15.94 -3.15
N PHE A 383 1.35 16.32 -2.72
CA PHE A 383 2.24 17.16 -3.51
C PHE A 383 2.65 16.50 -4.82
N MET A 384 3.06 15.22 -4.77
CA MET A 384 3.46 14.48 -5.97
C MET A 384 2.34 14.43 -7.00
N THR A 385 1.11 14.19 -6.57
CA THR A 385 -0.05 14.14 -7.47
C THR A 385 -0.28 15.48 -8.19
N GLN A 386 -0.14 16.61 -7.48
CA GLN A 386 -0.26 17.95 -8.07
C GLN A 386 0.92 18.26 -9.00
N VAL A 387 2.14 17.89 -8.61
CA VAL A 387 3.33 18.06 -9.46
C VAL A 387 3.18 17.28 -10.76
N VAL A 388 2.73 16.02 -10.71
CA VAL A 388 2.49 15.20 -11.89
C VAL A 388 1.46 15.86 -12.80
N GLY A 389 0.30 16.29 -12.27
CA GLY A 389 -0.73 16.97 -13.03
C GLY A 389 -0.23 18.26 -13.69
N ALA A 390 0.51 19.10 -12.96
CA ALA A 390 1.08 20.35 -13.48
C ALA A 390 2.12 20.09 -14.57
N VAL A 391 3.04 19.14 -14.36
CA VAL A 391 4.06 18.78 -15.36
C VAL A 391 3.41 18.25 -16.64
N LEU A 392 2.47 17.33 -16.53
CA LEU A 392 1.79 16.76 -17.71
C LEU A 392 0.97 17.81 -18.47
N THR A 393 0.32 18.72 -17.76
CA THR A 393 -0.39 19.85 -18.39
C THR A 393 0.58 20.78 -19.11
N ALA A 394 1.69 21.17 -18.47
CA ALA A 394 2.66 22.09 -19.03
C ALA A 394 3.47 21.49 -20.20
N THR A 395 3.66 20.17 -20.21
CA THR A 395 4.48 19.47 -21.20
C THR A 395 3.68 18.72 -22.24
N HIS A 396 2.36 18.98 -22.35
CA HIS A 396 1.45 18.26 -23.24
C HIS A 396 1.55 16.73 -23.08
N ASN A 397 1.46 16.27 -21.82
CA ASN A 397 1.51 14.86 -21.43
C ASN A 397 2.88 14.16 -21.65
N ASN A 398 4.00 14.88 -21.58
CA ASN A 398 5.32 14.28 -21.68
C ASN A 398 5.76 13.72 -20.30
N TYR A 399 5.84 12.40 -20.20
CA TYR A 399 6.25 11.68 -18.97
C TYR A 399 7.78 11.66 -18.75
N SER A 400 8.61 12.05 -19.72
CA SER A 400 10.08 11.97 -19.60
C SER A 400 10.62 12.75 -18.41
N VAL A 401 10.06 13.94 -18.13
CA VAL A 401 10.44 14.77 -16.99
C VAL A 401 10.18 14.03 -15.68
N LEU A 402 8.99 13.40 -15.56
CA LEU A 402 8.59 12.68 -14.35
C LEU A 402 9.49 11.46 -14.10
N PHE A 403 9.76 10.67 -15.13
CA PHE A 403 10.65 9.51 -15.02
C PHE A 403 12.10 9.91 -14.71
N THR A 404 12.54 11.10 -15.09
CA THR A 404 13.84 11.63 -14.71
C THR A 404 13.89 12.11 -13.25
N LEU A 405 12.78 12.68 -12.74
CA LEU A 405 12.70 13.14 -11.35
C LEU A 405 12.67 11.98 -10.35
N ILE A 406 12.05 10.84 -10.69
CA ILE A 406 11.88 9.70 -9.79
C ILE A 406 13.24 9.23 -9.22
N PRO A 407 14.27 8.88 -10.00
CA PRO A 407 15.56 8.46 -9.43
C PRO A 407 16.18 9.52 -8.52
N ALA A 408 16.09 10.80 -8.89
CA ALA A 408 16.63 11.89 -8.07
C ALA A 408 16.04 11.90 -6.66
N MET A 409 14.74 11.61 -6.51
CA MET A 409 14.09 11.54 -5.20
C MET A 409 14.71 10.46 -4.30
N TYR A 410 15.09 9.30 -4.86
CA TYR A 410 15.75 8.23 -4.11
C TYR A 410 17.17 8.58 -3.68
N PHE A 411 17.95 9.24 -4.56
CA PHE A 411 19.29 9.68 -4.17
C PHE A 411 19.24 10.79 -3.11
N ILE A 412 18.31 11.74 -3.22
CA ILE A 412 18.09 12.76 -2.18
C ILE A 412 17.70 12.10 -0.86
N ALA A 413 16.76 11.15 -0.89
CA ALA A 413 16.34 10.41 0.29
C ALA A 413 17.48 9.60 0.91
N LEU A 414 18.32 8.95 0.09
CA LEU A 414 19.48 8.19 0.54
C LEU A 414 20.52 9.07 1.22
N ILE A 415 20.87 10.19 0.60
CA ILE A 415 21.81 11.18 1.14
C ILE A 415 21.27 11.71 2.48
N TRP A 416 19.99 12.08 2.51
CA TRP A 416 19.32 12.52 3.73
C TRP A 416 19.42 11.49 4.84
N MET A 417 19.09 10.23 4.57
CA MET A 417 19.18 9.15 5.55
C MET A 417 20.62 8.89 5.99
N TYR A 418 21.58 8.93 5.08
CA TYR A 418 22.99 8.74 5.42
C TYR A 418 23.48 9.76 6.46
N PHE A 419 23.07 11.03 6.36
CA PHE A 419 23.48 12.07 7.30
C PHE A 419 22.62 12.14 8.56
N MET A 420 21.33 11.83 8.47
CA MET A 420 20.37 12.02 9.57
C MET A 420 20.13 10.79 10.41
N ALA A 421 20.28 9.56 9.89
CA ALA A 421 20.06 8.35 10.66
C ALA A 421 21.10 8.23 11.79
N PRO A 422 20.64 7.89 13.02
CA PRO A 422 21.54 7.73 14.16
C PRO A 422 22.49 6.56 13.94
N ARG A 423 23.79 6.82 13.95
CA ARG A 423 24.79 5.77 13.93
C ARG A 423 24.91 5.23 15.37
N ARG A 424 24.35 4.07 15.65
CA ARG A 424 24.71 3.34 16.85
C ARG A 424 26.14 2.81 16.68
N SER A 425 27.03 3.26 17.55
CA SER A 425 28.40 2.76 17.69
C SER A 425 28.42 1.27 18.02
#